data_381e5457214dbcac5df0994e1914ac9d
#
_entry.id   381e5457214dbcac5df0994e1914ac9d
#
_cell.length_a   1.000
_cell.length_b   1.000
_cell.length_c   1.000
_cell.angle_alpha   90.00
_cell.angle_beta   90.00
_cell.angle_gamma   90.00
#
_symmetry.space_group_name_H-M   'P 1'
#
loop_
_entity.id
_entity.type
_entity.pdbx_description
1 polymer ?
#
loop_
_entity_poly.entity_id
_entity_poly.type
_entity_poly.pdbx_seq_one_letter_code
_entity_poly.pdbx_strand_id
1 'polypeptide(L)'
;MAWWQNVVPAPFRTLTQMHVMVTALVALFMLVFYLIALFLPVRSPVLQGFNILYCLGCAAILGAIYRAGDKLASWIMYVGALAEVAAFIYFVAFTRNHEQVVFRLQQFPLLALYLSWIFPPWLARCTIYPALLFTIPYGVLIGPAAGTEHSQGILNIAALMFFTVLGTGVGSFVRDRFREQTEVDELTGALNRRALSVYGEQAMLRSRKRAEPLSVAVVDLDGFKTINDTQGHGAGDRILQELVRHWQDAARRTDLIFRLGGDEFVLLFPDTTAPQAQGLMRRMQATSGAAWSFGVAQVGPEDNLGTLVLRADRSMYEAKRPG
;
A
#
# COMPACT_ATOMS: atom_id res chain seq x y z
N MET A 1 14.58 -12.82 10.80
CA MET A 1 13.99 -12.14 9.61
C MET A 1 14.30 -12.97 8.38
N ALA A 2 13.30 -13.24 7.53
CA ALA A 2 13.51 -14.07 6.36
C ALA A 2 14.36 -13.32 5.32
N TRP A 3 15.38 -13.96 4.76
CA TRP A 3 16.33 -13.42 3.79
C TRP A 3 15.68 -12.72 2.58
N TRP A 4 14.52 -13.18 2.17
CA TRP A 4 13.76 -12.63 1.03
C TRP A 4 13.27 -11.18 1.24
N GLN A 5 13.15 -10.71 2.49
CA GLN A 5 12.71 -9.34 2.80
C GLN A 5 13.68 -8.27 2.29
N ASN A 6 14.96 -8.62 2.12
CA ASN A 6 15.99 -7.70 1.61
C ASN A 6 16.11 -7.74 0.08
N VAL A 7 15.58 -8.79 -0.56
CA VAL A 7 15.68 -9.01 -2.02
C VAL A 7 14.40 -8.53 -2.73
N VAL A 8 13.25 -8.61 -2.06
CA VAL A 8 11.95 -8.26 -2.66
C VAL A 8 11.67 -6.77 -2.47
N PRO A 9 11.33 -6.03 -3.56
CA PRO A 9 10.96 -4.61 -3.48
C PRO A 9 9.84 -4.33 -2.49
N ALA A 10 9.83 -3.16 -1.87
CA ALA A 10 8.86 -2.75 -0.85
C ALA A 10 7.37 -3.04 -1.20
N PRO A 11 6.89 -2.82 -2.46
CA PRO A 11 5.51 -3.10 -2.84
C PRO A 11 5.10 -4.56 -2.72
N PHE A 12 6.06 -5.49 -2.60
CA PHE A 12 5.80 -6.94 -2.55
C PHE A 12 6.09 -7.59 -1.20
N ARG A 13 6.36 -6.79 -0.15
CA ARG A 13 6.84 -7.35 1.13
C ARG A 13 5.74 -8.07 1.92
N THR A 14 4.63 -7.38 2.20
CA THR A 14 3.51 -7.92 2.98
C THR A 14 2.18 -7.32 2.53
N LEU A 15 1.11 -8.05 2.76
CA LEU A 15 -0.27 -7.58 2.56
C LEU A 15 -0.85 -7.09 3.89
N THR A 16 -1.68 -6.05 3.83
CA THR A 16 -2.54 -5.68 4.96
C THR A 16 -3.67 -6.71 5.10
N GLN A 17 -4.29 -6.81 6.28
CA GLN A 17 -5.41 -7.75 6.53
C GLN A 17 -6.53 -7.62 5.48
N MET A 18 -6.82 -6.40 5.03
CA MET A 18 -7.83 -6.16 4.02
C MET A 18 -7.43 -6.70 2.64
N HIS A 19 -6.17 -6.51 2.24
CA HIS A 19 -5.65 -7.08 0.99
C HIS A 19 -5.72 -8.62 1.02
N VAL A 20 -5.42 -9.23 2.16
CA VAL A 20 -5.54 -10.68 2.37
C VAL A 20 -6.99 -11.14 2.19
N MET A 21 -7.95 -10.44 2.79
CA MET A 21 -9.38 -10.76 2.68
C MET A 21 -9.87 -10.63 1.22
N VAL A 22 -9.52 -9.54 0.54
CA VAL A 22 -9.89 -9.33 -0.87
C VAL A 22 -9.29 -10.39 -1.77
N THR A 23 -8.01 -10.74 -1.54
CA THR A 23 -7.36 -11.81 -2.31
C THR A 23 -8.01 -13.15 -2.06
N ALA A 24 -8.39 -13.47 -0.82
CA ALA A 24 -9.10 -14.69 -0.50
C ALA A 24 -10.47 -14.76 -1.21
N LEU A 25 -11.22 -13.65 -1.23
CA LEU A 25 -12.51 -13.57 -1.94
C LEU A 25 -12.33 -13.75 -3.46
N VAL A 26 -11.34 -13.10 -4.07
CA VAL A 26 -11.04 -13.24 -5.50
C VAL A 26 -10.60 -14.66 -5.81
N ALA A 27 -9.70 -15.25 -5.01
CA ALA A 27 -9.23 -16.62 -5.21
C ALA A 27 -10.38 -17.64 -5.05
N LEU A 28 -11.27 -17.44 -4.08
CA LEU A 28 -12.45 -18.28 -3.89
C LEU A 28 -13.42 -18.17 -5.07
N PHE A 29 -13.69 -16.94 -5.53
CA PHE A 29 -14.55 -16.70 -6.68
C PHE A 29 -13.97 -17.37 -7.94
N MET A 30 -12.69 -17.20 -8.21
CA MET A 30 -12.00 -17.83 -9.33
C MET A 30 -11.99 -19.36 -9.21
N LEU A 31 -11.78 -19.90 -8.01
CA LEU A 31 -11.84 -21.33 -7.77
C LEU A 31 -13.22 -21.91 -8.14
N VAL A 32 -14.29 -21.29 -7.66
CA VAL A 32 -15.67 -21.72 -7.96
C VAL A 32 -15.93 -21.61 -9.46
N PHE A 33 -15.50 -20.51 -10.07
CA PHE A 33 -15.65 -20.29 -11.50
C PHE A 33 -14.95 -21.37 -12.36
N TYR A 34 -13.69 -21.69 -12.05
CA TYR A 34 -12.96 -22.74 -12.78
C TYR A 34 -13.45 -24.15 -12.45
N LEU A 35 -13.93 -24.41 -11.23
CA LEU A 35 -14.59 -25.65 -10.91
C LEU A 35 -15.85 -25.87 -11.76
N ILE A 36 -16.69 -24.85 -11.89
CA ILE A 36 -17.87 -24.91 -12.79
C ILE A 36 -17.41 -25.15 -14.24
N ALA A 37 -16.37 -24.48 -14.69
CA ALA A 37 -15.83 -24.64 -16.03
C ALA A 37 -15.32 -26.07 -16.34
N LEU A 38 -14.92 -26.86 -15.33
CA LEU A 38 -14.52 -28.27 -15.49
C LEU A 38 -15.72 -29.18 -15.84
N PHE A 39 -16.93 -28.82 -15.41
CA PHE A 39 -18.16 -29.60 -15.70
C PHE A 39 -18.82 -29.19 -17.01
N LEU A 40 -18.41 -28.10 -17.64
CA LEU A 40 -18.91 -27.70 -18.93
C LEU A 40 -18.29 -28.59 -20.03
N PRO A 41 -19.04 -28.91 -21.11
CA PRO A 41 -18.54 -29.74 -22.20
C PRO A 41 -17.42 -29.00 -22.95
N VAL A 42 -16.18 -29.27 -22.59
CA VAL A 42 -14.99 -28.68 -23.21
C VAL A 42 -14.39 -29.67 -24.19
N ARG A 43 -14.29 -29.27 -25.46
CA ARG A 43 -13.70 -30.13 -26.54
C ARG A 43 -12.17 -30.11 -26.57
N SER A 44 -11.50 -29.20 -25.83
CA SER A 44 -10.04 -29.06 -25.84
C SER A 44 -9.40 -29.59 -24.55
N PRO A 45 -8.56 -30.66 -24.63
CA PRO A 45 -7.83 -31.18 -23.47
C PRO A 45 -6.89 -30.12 -22.84
N VAL A 46 -6.33 -29.25 -23.68
CA VAL A 46 -5.45 -28.16 -23.23
C VAL A 46 -6.20 -27.19 -22.33
N LEU A 47 -7.42 -26.77 -22.71
CA LEU A 47 -8.23 -25.88 -21.90
C LEU A 47 -8.62 -26.54 -20.56
N GLN A 48 -8.93 -27.83 -20.59
CA GLN A 48 -9.26 -28.58 -19.39
C GLN A 48 -8.05 -28.67 -18.44
N GLY A 49 -6.86 -28.89 -18.96
CA GLY A 49 -5.61 -28.85 -18.22
C GLY A 49 -5.35 -27.48 -17.56
N PHE A 50 -5.60 -26.40 -18.28
CA PHE A 50 -5.52 -25.03 -17.71
C PHE A 50 -6.54 -24.82 -16.59
N ASN A 51 -7.80 -25.22 -16.75
CA ASN A 51 -8.82 -25.08 -15.71
C ASN A 51 -8.42 -25.84 -14.44
N ILE A 52 -7.86 -27.05 -14.56
CA ILE A 52 -7.34 -27.81 -13.42
C ILE A 52 -6.17 -27.06 -12.76
N LEU A 53 -5.21 -26.57 -13.54
CA LEU A 53 -4.06 -25.82 -13.02
C LEU A 53 -4.51 -24.57 -12.24
N TYR A 54 -5.51 -23.84 -12.74
CA TYR A 54 -6.08 -22.69 -12.03
C TYR A 54 -6.79 -23.07 -10.74
N CYS A 55 -7.57 -24.15 -10.74
CA CYS A 55 -8.18 -24.65 -9.51
C CYS A 55 -7.11 -24.97 -8.46
N LEU A 56 -6.03 -25.65 -8.86
CA LEU A 56 -4.91 -25.97 -7.96
C LEU A 56 -4.20 -24.69 -7.47
N GLY A 57 -3.96 -23.72 -8.34
CA GLY A 57 -3.37 -22.43 -8.01
C GLY A 57 -4.21 -21.64 -7.01
N CYS A 58 -5.51 -21.51 -7.24
CA CYS A 58 -6.44 -20.85 -6.32
C CYS A 58 -6.49 -21.55 -4.97
N ALA A 59 -6.57 -22.88 -4.94
CA ALA A 59 -6.54 -23.67 -3.72
C ALA A 59 -5.22 -23.50 -2.95
N ALA A 60 -4.08 -23.46 -3.65
CA ALA A 60 -2.77 -23.21 -3.06
C ALA A 60 -2.68 -21.80 -2.44
N ILE A 61 -3.21 -20.77 -3.12
CA ILE A 61 -3.29 -19.39 -2.60
C ILE A 61 -4.14 -19.34 -1.35
N LEU A 62 -5.33 -19.94 -1.35
CA LEU A 62 -6.21 -20.01 -0.19
C LEU A 62 -5.56 -20.74 0.99
N GLY A 63 -4.87 -21.86 0.72
CA GLY A 63 -4.10 -22.59 1.72
C GLY A 63 -2.92 -21.79 2.28
N ALA A 64 -2.23 -21.02 1.46
CA ALA A 64 -1.16 -20.12 1.87
C ALA A 64 -1.69 -18.96 2.74
N ILE A 65 -2.83 -18.37 2.36
CA ILE A 65 -3.52 -17.34 3.16
C ILE A 65 -3.93 -17.91 4.52
N TYR A 66 -4.52 -19.10 4.55
CA TYR A 66 -4.93 -19.75 5.80
C TYR A 66 -3.76 -19.99 6.77
N ARG A 67 -2.57 -20.34 6.25
CA ARG A 67 -1.38 -20.63 7.05
C ARG A 67 -0.60 -19.38 7.45
N ALA A 68 -0.45 -18.42 6.56
CA ALA A 68 0.44 -17.28 6.73
C ALA A 68 -0.30 -15.98 7.07
N GLY A 69 -1.60 -15.87 6.77
CA GLY A 69 -2.40 -14.67 7.01
C GLY A 69 -1.78 -13.41 6.39
N ASP A 70 -1.66 -12.37 7.20
CA ASP A 70 -1.07 -11.08 6.83
C ASP A 70 0.44 -11.11 6.57
N LYS A 71 1.11 -12.22 6.94
CA LYS A 71 2.54 -12.44 6.68
C LYS A 71 2.83 -12.95 5.26
N LEU A 72 1.80 -13.21 4.47
CA LEU A 72 1.97 -13.67 3.10
C LEU A 72 2.62 -12.57 2.26
N ALA A 73 3.67 -12.93 1.53
CA ALA A 73 4.37 -11.99 0.67
C ALA A 73 3.54 -11.64 -0.57
N SER A 74 3.32 -10.36 -0.83
CA SER A 74 2.48 -9.87 -1.94
C SER A 74 2.99 -10.24 -3.34
N TRP A 75 4.29 -10.54 -3.49
CA TRP A 75 4.83 -10.99 -4.76
C TRP A 75 4.21 -12.29 -5.26
N ILE A 76 3.77 -13.19 -4.34
CA ILE A 76 3.09 -14.45 -4.70
C ILE A 76 1.79 -14.14 -5.45
N MET A 77 1.06 -13.12 -5.00
CA MET A 77 -0.17 -12.66 -5.64
C MET A 77 0.09 -12.04 -7.01
N TYR A 78 1.20 -11.30 -7.13
CA TYR A 78 1.60 -10.72 -8.41
C TYR A 78 2.00 -11.79 -9.43
N VAL A 79 2.70 -12.84 -8.99
CA VAL A 79 3.02 -13.99 -9.85
C VAL A 79 1.75 -14.69 -10.35
N GLY A 80 0.73 -14.83 -9.49
CA GLY A 80 -0.58 -15.34 -9.92
C GLY A 80 -1.23 -14.48 -11.00
N ALA A 81 -1.19 -13.16 -10.85
CA ALA A 81 -1.71 -12.22 -11.84
C ALA A 81 -0.91 -12.27 -13.16
N LEU A 82 0.41 -12.41 -13.10
CA LEU A 82 1.25 -12.59 -14.30
C LEU A 82 0.95 -13.92 -15.00
N ALA A 83 0.66 -14.98 -14.26
CA ALA A 83 0.25 -16.26 -14.83
C ALA A 83 -1.07 -16.16 -15.61
N GLU A 84 -2.03 -15.35 -15.08
CA GLU A 84 -3.28 -15.05 -15.82
C GLU A 84 -3.01 -14.27 -17.10
N VAL A 85 -2.16 -13.25 -17.07
CA VAL A 85 -1.77 -12.49 -18.26
C VAL A 85 -1.08 -13.39 -19.28
N ALA A 86 -0.16 -14.25 -18.84
CA ALA A 86 0.55 -15.18 -19.71
C ALA A 86 -0.39 -16.20 -20.37
N ALA A 87 -1.32 -16.77 -19.61
CA ALA A 87 -2.33 -17.68 -20.15
C ALA A 87 -3.25 -16.97 -21.14
N PHE A 88 -3.64 -15.73 -20.86
CA PHE A 88 -4.40 -14.91 -21.79
C PHE A 88 -3.65 -14.72 -23.12
N ILE A 89 -2.38 -14.30 -23.09
CA ILE A 89 -1.54 -14.15 -24.30
C ILE A 89 -1.45 -15.46 -25.06
N TYR A 90 -1.26 -16.58 -24.35
CA TYR A 90 -1.23 -17.90 -24.95
C TYR A 90 -2.54 -18.24 -25.69
N PHE A 91 -3.69 -18.02 -25.03
CA PHE A 91 -4.99 -18.30 -25.67
C PHE A 91 -5.24 -17.41 -26.88
N VAL A 92 -4.89 -16.12 -26.81
CA VAL A 92 -5.03 -15.20 -27.95
C VAL A 92 -4.12 -15.62 -29.11
N ALA A 93 -2.88 -16.05 -28.84
CA ALA A 93 -1.91 -16.36 -29.88
C ALA A 93 -2.13 -17.73 -30.53
N PHE A 94 -2.58 -18.74 -29.78
CA PHE A 94 -2.56 -20.13 -30.20
C PHE A 94 -3.95 -20.79 -30.33
N THR A 95 -5.01 -20.15 -29.82
CA THR A 95 -6.36 -20.75 -29.87
C THR A 95 -7.17 -20.15 -31.00
N ARG A 96 -7.70 -20.99 -31.89
CA ARG A 96 -8.59 -20.60 -33.00
C ARG A 96 -10.08 -20.51 -32.56
N ASN A 97 -10.40 -20.83 -31.32
CA ASN A 97 -11.76 -20.82 -30.81
C ASN A 97 -12.08 -19.42 -30.23
N HIS A 98 -12.85 -18.64 -30.96
CA HIS A 98 -13.23 -17.27 -30.63
C HIS A 98 -14.01 -17.16 -29.30
N GLU A 99 -14.89 -18.09 -28.99
CA GLU A 99 -15.66 -18.08 -27.74
C GLU A 99 -14.74 -18.17 -26.51
N GLN A 100 -13.71 -19.01 -26.58
CA GLN A 100 -12.73 -19.16 -25.50
C GLN A 100 -11.89 -17.91 -25.30
N VAL A 101 -11.51 -17.24 -26.38
CA VAL A 101 -10.77 -15.98 -26.31
C VAL A 101 -11.62 -14.88 -25.69
N VAL A 102 -12.88 -14.72 -26.15
CA VAL A 102 -13.80 -13.72 -25.60
C VAL A 102 -14.06 -13.96 -24.12
N PHE A 103 -14.26 -15.21 -23.73
CA PHE A 103 -14.47 -15.60 -22.33
C PHE A 103 -13.27 -15.22 -21.44
N ARG A 104 -12.05 -15.45 -21.92
CA ARG A 104 -10.84 -15.04 -21.19
C ARG A 104 -10.68 -13.52 -21.13
N LEU A 105 -11.01 -12.82 -22.21
CA LEU A 105 -10.97 -11.36 -22.26
C LEU A 105 -11.85 -10.71 -21.19
N GLN A 106 -13.00 -11.27 -20.89
CA GLN A 106 -13.93 -10.75 -19.88
C GLN A 106 -13.36 -10.73 -18.45
N GLN A 107 -12.29 -11.48 -18.17
CA GLN A 107 -11.61 -11.50 -16.86
C GLN A 107 -10.67 -10.31 -16.68
N PHE A 108 -10.22 -9.66 -17.75
CA PHE A 108 -9.27 -8.55 -17.71
C PHE A 108 -9.70 -7.35 -16.84
N PRO A 109 -10.94 -6.87 -16.92
CA PRO A 109 -11.39 -5.77 -16.06
C PRO A 109 -11.30 -6.10 -14.57
N LEU A 110 -11.61 -7.34 -14.18
CA LEU A 110 -11.49 -7.81 -12.79
C LEU A 110 -10.02 -7.88 -12.36
N LEU A 111 -9.14 -8.38 -13.22
CA LEU A 111 -7.71 -8.43 -12.97
C LEU A 111 -7.13 -7.01 -12.85
N ALA A 112 -7.58 -6.10 -13.70
CA ALA A 112 -7.17 -4.69 -13.68
C ALA A 112 -7.60 -3.99 -12.39
N LEU A 113 -8.85 -4.20 -11.95
CA LEU A 113 -9.36 -3.72 -10.68
C LEU A 113 -8.53 -4.28 -9.50
N TYR A 114 -8.31 -5.58 -9.46
CA TYR A 114 -7.55 -6.27 -8.42
C TYR A 114 -6.11 -5.76 -8.32
N LEU A 115 -5.38 -5.74 -9.45
CA LEU A 115 -4.00 -5.28 -9.47
C LEU A 115 -3.86 -3.81 -9.08
N SER A 116 -4.76 -2.95 -9.53
CA SER A 116 -4.72 -1.52 -9.23
C SER A 116 -5.10 -1.21 -7.79
N TRP A 117 -5.87 -2.07 -7.16
CA TRP A 117 -6.20 -1.94 -5.74
C TRP A 117 -5.02 -2.34 -4.85
N ILE A 118 -4.40 -3.50 -5.12
CA ILE A 118 -3.36 -4.09 -4.26
C ILE A 118 -1.98 -3.47 -4.51
N PHE A 119 -1.65 -3.23 -5.80
CA PHE A 119 -0.31 -2.81 -6.20
C PHE A 119 -0.27 -1.33 -6.61
N PRO A 120 0.94 -0.70 -6.60
CA PRO A 120 1.08 0.67 -7.09
C PRO A 120 0.54 0.83 -8.52
N PRO A 121 -0.05 2.00 -8.88
CA PRO A 121 -0.69 2.21 -10.19
C PRO A 121 0.24 1.96 -11.36
N TRP A 122 1.51 2.33 -11.22
CA TRP A 122 2.49 2.12 -12.28
C TRP A 122 2.67 0.63 -12.59
N LEU A 123 2.74 -0.23 -11.55
CA LEU A 123 2.93 -1.67 -11.72
C LEU A 123 1.69 -2.32 -12.36
N ALA A 124 0.51 -1.97 -11.89
CA ALA A 124 -0.74 -2.44 -12.48
C ALA A 124 -0.86 -2.03 -13.96
N ARG A 125 -0.54 -0.76 -14.28
CA ARG A 125 -0.59 -0.23 -15.65
C ARG A 125 0.45 -0.91 -16.55
N CYS A 126 1.69 -1.08 -16.09
CA CYS A 126 2.74 -1.77 -16.86
C CYS A 126 2.42 -3.25 -17.11
N THR A 127 1.59 -3.87 -16.28
CA THR A 127 1.16 -5.25 -16.47
C THR A 127 -0.04 -5.36 -17.41
N ILE A 128 -1.06 -4.54 -17.21
CA ILE A 128 -2.36 -4.66 -17.88
C ILE A 128 -2.36 -4.02 -19.28
N TYR A 129 -1.80 -2.81 -19.44
CA TYR A 129 -1.93 -2.08 -20.72
C TYR A 129 -1.15 -2.72 -21.87
N PRO A 130 0.07 -3.25 -21.71
CA PRO A 130 0.72 -3.98 -22.78
C PRO A 130 -0.05 -5.23 -23.20
N ALA A 131 -0.61 -5.97 -22.25
CA ALA A 131 -1.44 -7.14 -22.56
C ALA A 131 -2.73 -6.74 -23.28
N LEU A 132 -3.37 -5.66 -22.88
CA LEU A 132 -4.56 -5.09 -23.53
C LEU A 132 -4.22 -4.66 -24.97
N LEU A 133 -3.09 -3.97 -25.18
CA LEU A 133 -2.63 -3.51 -26.49
C LEU A 133 -2.36 -4.70 -27.43
N PHE A 134 -1.87 -5.82 -26.91
CA PHE A 134 -1.67 -7.06 -27.68
C PHE A 134 -2.98 -7.63 -28.21
N THR A 135 -4.12 -7.38 -27.54
CA THR A 135 -5.44 -7.90 -27.96
C THR A 135 -6.06 -7.16 -29.14
N ILE A 136 -5.67 -5.91 -29.38
CA ILE A 136 -6.25 -5.08 -30.46
C ILE A 136 -5.97 -5.67 -31.85
N PRO A 137 -4.72 -6.02 -32.23
CA PRO A 137 -4.44 -6.66 -33.50
C PRO A 137 -5.19 -7.99 -33.68
N TYR A 138 -5.32 -8.77 -32.60
CA TYR A 138 -6.07 -10.02 -32.66
C TYR A 138 -7.54 -9.78 -33.01
N GLY A 139 -8.20 -8.86 -32.30
CA GLY A 139 -9.61 -8.55 -32.53
C GLY A 139 -9.90 -7.99 -33.93
N VAL A 140 -8.97 -7.19 -34.47
CA VAL A 140 -9.11 -6.51 -35.78
C VAL A 140 -8.68 -7.42 -36.95
N LEU A 141 -7.60 -8.20 -36.78
CA LEU A 141 -6.97 -8.92 -37.88
C LEU A 141 -7.36 -10.40 -37.98
N ILE A 142 -7.70 -11.04 -36.87
CA ILE A 142 -7.87 -12.49 -36.79
C ILE A 142 -9.27 -12.89 -36.30
N GLY A 143 -9.98 -11.96 -35.63
CA GLY A 143 -11.30 -12.21 -35.08
C GLY A 143 -12.39 -12.42 -36.14
N PRO A 144 -13.63 -12.73 -35.73
CA PRO A 144 -14.78 -12.87 -36.63
C PRO A 144 -15.07 -11.61 -37.46
N ALA A 145 -14.24 -10.61 -37.31
CA ALA A 145 -14.18 -9.36 -38.04
C ALA A 145 -14.02 -9.50 -39.57
N ALA A 146 -13.78 -10.69 -40.09
CA ALA A 146 -13.73 -10.91 -41.55
C ALA A 146 -15.12 -11.16 -42.19
N GLY A 147 -16.22 -11.14 -41.40
CA GLY A 147 -17.59 -11.36 -41.89
C GLY A 147 -18.60 -10.33 -41.37
N THR A 148 -19.87 -10.60 -41.57
CA THR A 148 -21.02 -9.72 -41.22
C THR A 148 -21.14 -9.35 -39.72
N GLU A 149 -20.31 -9.91 -38.85
CA GLU A 149 -20.29 -9.66 -37.38
C GLU A 149 -19.18 -8.68 -36.90
N HIS A 150 -18.53 -7.97 -37.84
CA HIS A 150 -17.48 -6.99 -37.56
C HIS A 150 -17.83 -5.97 -36.47
N SER A 151 -19.08 -5.48 -36.47
CA SER A 151 -19.55 -4.47 -35.54
C SER A 151 -19.57 -4.96 -34.09
N GLN A 152 -19.95 -6.23 -33.87
CA GLN A 152 -19.97 -6.83 -32.52
C GLN A 152 -18.56 -7.07 -31.99
N GLY A 153 -17.61 -7.50 -32.84
CA GLY A 153 -16.21 -7.66 -32.46
C GLY A 153 -15.56 -6.34 -31.97
N ILE A 154 -15.78 -5.28 -32.74
CA ILE A 154 -15.28 -3.93 -32.38
C ILE A 154 -15.92 -3.45 -31.08
N LEU A 155 -17.25 -3.63 -30.91
CA LEU A 155 -17.95 -3.23 -29.71
C LEU A 155 -17.45 -3.99 -28.46
N ASN A 156 -17.21 -5.29 -28.58
CA ASN A 156 -16.68 -6.10 -27.49
C ASN A 156 -15.26 -5.67 -27.08
N ILE A 157 -14.39 -5.33 -28.04
CA ILE A 157 -13.05 -4.81 -27.75
C ILE A 157 -13.14 -3.43 -27.11
N ALA A 158 -13.97 -2.56 -27.62
CA ALA A 158 -14.18 -1.22 -27.05
C ALA A 158 -14.71 -1.32 -25.62
N ALA A 159 -15.68 -2.20 -25.35
CA ALA A 159 -16.21 -2.45 -24.03
C ALA A 159 -15.13 -3.03 -23.09
N LEU A 160 -14.32 -3.99 -23.55
CA LEU A 160 -13.21 -4.55 -22.80
C LEU A 160 -12.20 -3.47 -22.40
N MET A 161 -11.79 -2.63 -23.37
CA MET A 161 -10.88 -1.51 -23.10
C MET A 161 -11.47 -0.54 -22.08
N PHE A 162 -12.73 -0.14 -22.29
CA PHE A 162 -13.43 0.77 -21.38
C PHE A 162 -13.49 0.21 -19.96
N PHE A 163 -13.97 -1.03 -19.78
CA PHE A 163 -14.07 -1.63 -18.45
C PHE A 163 -12.71 -1.93 -17.81
N THR A 164 -11.67 -2.20 -18.60
CA THR A 164 -10.32 -2.38 -18.07
C THR A 164 -9.72 -1.07 -17.57
N VAL A 165 -9.89 0.03 -18.33
CA VAL A 165 -9.45 1.37 -17.92
C VAL A 165 -10.27 1.83 -16.70
N LEU A 166 -11.58 1.61 -16.70
CA LEU A 166 -12.45 1.89 -15.55
C LEU A 166 -12.00 1.08 -14.32
N GLY A 167 -11.73 -0.21 -14.47
CA GLY A 167 -11.26 -1.08 -13.40
C GLY A 167 -9.93 -0.60 -12.80
N THR A 168 -8.97 -0.18 -13.63
CA THR A 168 -7.71 0.39 -13.12
C THR A 168 -7.93 1.71 -12.38
N GLY A 169 -8.83 2.56 -12.85
CA GLY A 169 -9.20 3.82 -12.21
C GLY A 169 -9.89 3.61 -10.86
N VAL A 170 -10.92 2.77 -10.84
CA VAL A 170 -11.66 2.44 -9.61
C VAL A 170 -10.77 1.76 -8.58
N GLY A 171 -9.94 0.78 -8.98
CA GLY A 171 -9.02 0.11 -8.07
C GLY A 171 -8.02 1.08 -7.45
N SER A 172 -7.45 2.00 -8.24
CA SER A 172 -6.56 3.05 -7.74
C SER A 172 -7.27 3.99 -6.77
N PHE A 173 -8.47 4.46 -7.12
CA PHE A 173 -9.28 5.34 -6.28
C PHE A 173 -9.64 4.69 -4.94
N VAL A 174 -10.10 3.44 -4.96
CA VAL A 174 -10.42 2.68 -3.76
C VAL A 174 -9.19 2.54 -2.88
N ARG A 175 -8.05 2.13 -3.44
CA ARG A 175 -6.79 2.01 -2.69
C ARG A 175 -6.40 3.35 -2.03
N ASP A 176 -6.44 4.45 -2.79
CA ASP A 176 -6.04 5.76 -2.28
C ASP A 176 -6.98 6.22 -1.15
N ARG A 177 -8.29 5.96 -1.28
CA ARG A 177 -9.28 6.20 -0.21
C ARG A 177 -9.01 5.38 1.05
N PHE A 178 -8.63 4.11 0.90
CA PHE A 178 -8.29 3.29 2.07
C PHE A 178 -6.96 3.70 2.71
N ARG A 179 -5.97 4.10 1.92
CA ARG A 179 -4.72 4.69 2.44
C ARG A 179 -4.97 6.00 3.19
N GLU A 180 -5.87 6.83 2.69
CA GLU A 180 -6.28 8.04 3.38
C GLU A 180 -7.00 7.77 4.72
N GLN A 181 -7.55 6.58 4.93
CA GLN A 181 -8.24 6.21 6.17
C GLN A 181 -7.32 5.61 7.24
N THR A 182 -6.12 5.17 6.87
CA THR A 182 -5.13 4.71 7.84
C THR A 182 -4.60 5.90 8.65
N GLU A 183 -4.60 5.77 9.97
CA GLU A 183 -4.05 6.75 10.91
C GLU A 183 -2.58 6.46 11.25
N VAL A 184 -2.04 5.36 10.74
CA VAL A 184 -0.71 4.84 11.04
C VAL A 184 0.18 4.91 9.80
N ASP A 185 1.44 5.30 10.01
CA ASP A 185 2.50 5.24 8.99
C ASP A 185 2.95 3.79 8.76
N GLU A 186 2.84 3.30 7.53
CA GLU A 186 3.11 1.90 7.17
C GLU A 186 4.58 1.49 7.39
N LEU A 187 5.51 2.43 7.35
CA LEU A 187 6.92 2.13 7.52
C LEU A 187 7.30 1.97 8.99
N THR A 188 6.88 2.92 9.82
CA THR A 188 7.39 3.06 11.18
C THR A 188 6.41 2.56 12.25
N GLY A 189 5.13 2.46 11.95
CA GLY A 189 4.08 2.17 12.93
C GLY A 189 3.72 3.36 13.84
N ALA A 190 4.32 4.54 13.62
CA ALA A 190 3.88 5.78 14.24
C ALA A 190 2.53 6.24 13.66
N LEU A 191 1.84 7.13 14.36
CA LEU A 191 0.67 7.81 13.79
C LEU A 191 1.11 8.72 12.63
N ASN A 192 0.27 8.89 11.62
CA ASN A 192 0.62 9.71 10.45
C ASN A 192 0.17 11.18 10.61
N ARG A 193 0.49 12.02 9.61
CA ARG A 193 0.12 13.44 9.59
C ARG A 193 -1.38 13.69 9.76
N ARG A 194 -2.23 12.80 9.23
CA ARG A 194 -3.69 12.93 9.37
C ARG A 194 -4.13 12.69 10.81
N ALA A 195 -3.58 11.66 11.43
CA ALA A 195 -3.82 11.37 12.85
C ALA A 195 -3.40 12.55 13.74
N LEU A 196 -2.31 13.25 13.40
CA LEU A 196 -1.91 14.46 14.13
C LEU A 196 -3.01 15.53 14.12
N SER A 197 -3.65 15.79 12.99
CA SER A 197 -4.76 16.76 12.93
C SER A 197 -5.92 16.35 13.83
N VAL A 198 -6.30 15.06 13.81
CA VAL A 198 -7.44 14.55 14.60
C VAL A 198 -7.11 14.51 16.09
N TYR A 199 -6.05 13.80 16.47
CA TYR A 199 -5.69 13.59 17.88
C TYR A 199 -5.08 14.83 18.52
N GLY A 200 -4.34 15.64 17.76
CA GLY A 200 -3.77 16.89 18.22
C GLY A 200 -4.83 17.91 18.60
N GLU A 201 -5.85 18.10 17.75
CA GLU A 201 -6.98 18.99 18.08
C GLU A 201 -7.76 18.47 19.29
N GLN A 202 -8.01 17.17 19.38
CA GLN A 202 -8.66 16.57 20.56
C GLN A 202 -7.83 16.79 21.84
N ALA A 203 -6.51 16.65 21.79
CA ALA A 203 -5.63 16.87 22.93
C ALA A 203 -5.65 18.35 23.36
N MET A 204 -5.63 19.28 22.40
CA MET A 204 -5.76 20.71 22.69
C MET A 204 -7.10 21.06 23.35
N LEU A 205 -8.19 20.50 22.84
CA LEU A 205 -9.52 20.70 23.45
C LEU A 205 -9.59 20.14 24.87
N ARG A 206 -9.00 18.97 25.13
CA ARG A 206 -8.93 18.36 26.47
C ARG A 206 -8.09 19.20 27.42
N SER A 207 -6.90 19.64 27.00
CA SER A 207 -5.99 20.49 27.74
C SER A 207 -6.73 21.79 28.22
N ARG A 208 -7.43 22.45 27.30
CA ARG A 208 -8.21 23.66 27.63
C ARG A 208 -9.36 23.40 28.62
N LYS A 209 -10.13 22.31 28.37
CA LYS A 209 -11.27 21.95 29.24
C LYS A 209 -10.85 21.58 30.65
N ARG A 210 -9.67 20.96 30.81
CA ARG A 210 -9.18 20.50 32.12
C ARG A 210 -8.17 21.41 32.76
N ALA A 211 -7.76 22.47 32.03
CA ALA A 211 -6.65 23.33 32.40
C ALA A 211 -5.34 22.54 32.68
N GLU A 212 -5.14 21.45 31.96
CA GLU A 212 -3.94 20.60 32.05
C GLU A 212 -2.92 21.07 30.99
N PRO A 213 -1.61 21.05 31.28
CA PRO A 213 -0.59 21.44 30.32
C PRO A 213 -0.53 20.43 29.15
N LEU A 214 -0.25 20.93 27.97
CA LEU A 214 0.00 20.12 26.78
C LEU A 214 1.27 20.62 26.10
N SER A 215 2.22 19.74 25.84
CA SER A 215 3.44 20.09 25.11
C SER A 215 3.57 19.28 23.82
N VAL A 216 4.23 19.89 22.85
CA VAL A 216 4.57 19.28 21.56
C VAL A 216 6.09 19.35 21.39
N ALA A 217 6.68 18.27 20.89
CA ALA A 217 8.04 18.27 20.36
C ALA A 217 7.99 18.03 18.85
N VAL A 218 8.75 18.82 18.08
CA VAL A 218 9.09 18.56 16.68
C VAL A 218 10.47 17.97 16.63
N VAL A 219 10.66 16.94 15.82
CA VAL A 219 11.92 16.19 15.71
C VAL A 219 12.28 16.01 14.24
N ASP A 220 13.56 16.12 13.95
CA ASP A 220 14.14 15.93 12.62
C ASP A 220 15.47 15.16 12.74
N LEU A 221 15.68 14.13 11.91
CA LEU A 221 16.88 13.31 11.96
C LEU A 221 18.06 14.02 11.29
N ASP A 222 19.17 14.10 12.02
CA ASP A 222 20.35 14.77 11.53
C ASP A 222 21.08 13.91 10.48
N GLY A 223 21.31 14.50 9.31
CA GLY A 223 22.03 13.84 8.22
C GLY A 223 21.30 12.67 7.55
N PHE A 224 19.98 12.55 7.70
CA PHE A 224 19.19 11.43 7.16
C PHE A 224 19.36 11.27 5.64
N LYS A 225 19.42 12.38 4.90
CA LYS A 225 19.67 12.35 3.46
C LYS A 225 21.05 11.69 3.15
N THR A 226 22.09 12.04 3.89
CA THR A 226 23.42 11.45 3.72
C THR A 226 23.41 9.95 3.97
N ILE A 227 22.66 9.50 4.97
CA ILE A 227 22.50 8.05 5.25
C ILE A 227 21.85 7.36 4.06
N ASN A 228 20.77 7.92 3.52
CA ASN A 228 20.10 7.36 2.34
C ASN A 228 21.02 7.33 1.10
N ASP A 229 21.77 8.39 0.87
CA ASP A 229 22.65 8.51 -0.29
C ASP A 229 23.86 7.56 -0.20
N THR A 230 24.37 7.29 1.01
CA THR A 230 25.58 6.46 1.21
C THR A 230 25.27 4.98 1.48
N GLN A 231 24.18 4.68 2.19
CA GLN A 231 23.85 3.32 2.65
C GLN A 231 22.55 2.77 2.03
N GLY A 232 21.90 3.59 1.19
CA GLY A 232 20.65 3.25 0.52
C GLY A 232 19.40 3.42 1.41
N HIS A 233 18.23 3.59 0.76
CA HIS A 233 16.94 3.82 1.43
C HIS A 233 16.57 2.75 2.47
N GLY A 234 16.97 1.50 2.26
CA GLY A 234 16.69 0.43 3.23
C GLY A 234 17.44 0.60 4.57
N ALA A 235 18.56 1.32 4.60
CA ALA A 235 19.25 1.68 5.84
C ALA A 235 18.50 2.81 6.56
N GLY A 236 18.09 3.85 5.83
CA GLY A 236 17.24 4.92 6.36
C GLY A 236 15.93 4.39 6.94
N ASP A 237 15.26 3.48 6.23
CA ASP A 237 14.02 2.84 6.70
C ASP A 237 14.21 2.12 8.05
N ARG A 238 15.32 1.39 8.23
CA ARG A 238 15.61 0.71 9.50
C ARG A 238 15.83 1.69 10.64
N ILE A 239 16.58 2.77 10.39
CA ILE A 239 16.83 3.81 11.39
C ILE A 239 15.52 4.45 11.84
N LEU A 240 14.62 4.80 10.92
CA LEU A 240 13.30 5.35 11.25
C LEU A 240 12.48 4.39 12.11
N GLN A 241 12.47 3.10 11.78
CA GLN A 241 11.76 2.07 12.53
C GLN A 241 12.35 1.86 13.93
N GLU A 242 13.67 1.86 14.07
CA GLU A 242 14.36 1.72 15.35
C GLU A 242 14.13 2.92 16.25
N LEU A 243 14.14 4.11 15.66
CA LEU A 243 13.93 5.35 16.39
C LEU A 243 12.49 5.44 16.94
N VAL A 244 11.48 5.12 16.14
CA VAL A 244 10.09 5.10 16.60
C VAL A 244 9.89 4.07 17.70
N ARG A 245 10.45 2.86 17.58
CA ARG A 245 10.42 1.85 18.65
C ARG A 245 11.05 2.38 19.95
N HIS A 246 12.22 3.00 19.84
CA HIS A 246 12.92 3.59 20.98
C HIS A 246 12.06 4.66 21.68
N TRP A 247 11.40 5.53 20.93
CA TRP A 247 10.48 6.52 21.51
C TRP A 247 9.22 5.89 22.12
N GLN A 248 8.65 4.86 21.48
CA GLN A 248 7.47 4.14 22.03
C GLN A 248 7.79 3.43 23.35
N ASP A 249 8.99 2.87 23.50
CA ASP A 249 9.45 2.22 24.73
C ASP A 249 9.66 3.22 25.87
N ALA A 250 10.07 4.46 25.54
CA ALA A 250 10.34 5.52 26.52
C ALA A 250 9.13 6.41 26.84
N ALA A 251 8.14 6.48 25.95
CA ALA A 251 6.95 7.29 26.07
C ALA A 251 5.90 6.66 27.00
N ARG A 252 5.05 7.51 27.60
CA ARG A 252 3.89 7.04 28.33
C ARG A 252 2.80 6.58 27.36
N ARG A 253 1.88 5.76 27.83
CA ARG A 253 0.73 5.30 27.05
C ARG A 253 -0.19 6.42 26.53
N THR A 254 -0.14 7.59 27.15
CA THR A 254 -0.89 8.79 26.78
C THR A 254 -0.16 9.64 25.75
N ASP A 255 1.13 9.45 25.57
CA ASP A 255 1.94 10.21 24.65
C ASP A 255 1.73 9.66 23.23
N LEU A 256 1.75 10.56 22.25
CA LEU A 256 1.46 10.18 20.86
C LEU A 256 2.66 10.57 19.99
N ILE A 257 3.04 9.65 19.08
CA ILE A 257 4.17 9.82 18.18
C ILE A 257 3.62 9.83 16.75
N PHE A 258 3.90 10.91 16.02
CA PHE A 258 3.45 11.11 14.65
C PHE A 258 4.63 11.26 13.71
N ARG A 259 4.52 10.65 12.53
CA ARG A 259 5.42 10.90 11.41
C ARG A 259 4.74 11.80 10.40
N LEU A 260 5.37 12.94 10.07
CA LEU A 260 4.83 13.88 9.09
C LEU A 260 5.22 13.54 7.65
N GLY A 261 6.35 12.91 7.47
CA GLY A 261 6.91 12.45 6.20
C GLY A 261 8.45 12.53 6.24
N GLY A 262 9.11 11.74 5.41
CA GLY A 262 10.57 11.70 5.42
C GLY A 262 11.12 11.35 6.81
N ASP A 263 11.90 12.26 7.35
CA ASP A 263 12.59 12.23 8.64
C ASP A 263 11.98 13.14 9.71
N GLU A 264 10.81 13.76 9.42
CA GLU A 264 10.11 14.68 10.31
C GLU A 264 9.09 13.96 11.19
N PHE A 265 9.15 14.22 12.50
CA PHE A 265 8.23 13.66 13.50
C PHE A 265 7.68 14.73 14.44
N VAL A 266 6.51 14.43 15.01
CA VAL A 266 5.90 15.21 16.10
C VAL A 266 5.55 14.27 17.25
N LEU A 267 5.94 14.65 18.47
CA LEU A 267 5.54 13.96 19.69
C LEU A 267 4.62 14.87 20.49
N LEU A 268 3.51 14.34 20.96
CA LEU A 268 2.52 15.06 21.73
C LEU A 268 2.48 14.50 23.15
N PHE A 269 2.59 15.38 24.13
CA PHE A 269 2.70 15.04 25.55
C PHE A 269 1.52 15.69 26.35
N PRO A 270 0.38 14.98 26.49
CA PRO A 270 -0.69 15.41 27.36
C PRO A 270 -0.24 15.49 28.82
N ASP A 271 -0.83 16.40 29.59
CA ASP A 271 -0.53 16.64 31.01
C ASP A 271 0.97 16.77 31.30
N THR A 272 1.65 17.55 30.45
CA THR A 272 3.11 17.68 30.50
C THR A 272 3.51 19.11 30.14
N THR A 273 4.28 19.77 31.05
CA THR A 273 4.81 21.11 30.81
C THR A 273 6.01 21.07 29.85
N ALA A 274 6.37 22.23 29.25
CA ALA A 274 7.51 22.31 28.34
C ALA A 274 8.85 21.86 28.98
N PRO A 275 9.20 22.22 30.23
CA PRO A 275 10.40 21.72 30.88
C PRO A 275 10.40 20.19 31.07
N GLN A 276 9.25 19.62 31.41
CA GLN A 276 9.10 18.17 31.56
C GLN A 276 9.27 17.43 30.22
N ALA A 277 8.61 17.93 29.16
CA ALA A 277 8.74 17.38 27.81
C ALA A 277 10.20 17.51 27.31
N GLN A 278 10.86 18.64 27.55
CA GLN A 278 12.26 18.84 27.19
C GLN A 278 13.20 17.87 27.95
N GLY A 279 12.93 17.62 29.22
CA GLY A 279 13.66 16.61 30.00
C GLY A 279 13.47 15.20 29.48
N LEU A 280 12.25 14.84 29.05
CA LEU A 280 11.94 13.54 28.42
C LEU A 280 12.68 13.40 27.08
N MET A 281 12.60 14.41 26.21
CA MET A 281 13.24 14.39 24.89
C MET A 281 14.77 14.27 25.01
N ARG A 282 15.40 14.98 25.95
CA ARG A 282 16.84 14.85 26.20
C ARG A 282 17.22 13.44 26.67
N ARG A 283 16.43 12.81 27.51
CA ARG A 283 16.66 11.42 27.94
C ARG A 283 16.56 10.44 26.76
N MET A 284 15.52 10.59 25.93
CA MET A 284 15.35 9.79 24.72
C MET A 284 16.53 9.99 23.76
N GLN A 285 17.00 11.21 23.59
CA GLN A 285 18.13 11.55 22.75
C GLN A 285 19.44 10.94 23.26
N ALA A 286 19.68 11.00 24.57
CA ALA A 286 20.92 10.46 25.17
C ALA A 286 21.03 8.94 25.06
N THR A 287 19.92 8.22 24.91
CA THR A 287 19.88 6.76 24.77
C THR A 287 19.60 6.29 23.35
N SER A 288 19.48 7.23 22.40
CA SER A 288 19.20 6.95 20.99
C SER A 288 20.45 6.45 20.26
N GLY A 289 20.27 5.47 19.38
CA GLY A 289 21.31 5.01 18.45
C GLY A 289 21.46 5.89 17.20
N ALA A 290 20.56 6.86 16.99
CA ALA A 290 20.59 7.79 15.84
C ALA A 290 20.67 9.23 16.33
N ALA A 291 21.32 10.10 15.56
CA ALA A 291 21.38 11.53 15.83
C ALA A 291 20.11 12.22 15.33
N TRP A 292 19.48 13.03 16.15
CA TRP A 292 18.31 13.83 15.80
C TRP A 292 18.23 15.09 16.67
N SER A 293 17.61 16.11 16.12
CA SER A 293 17.41 17.39 16.78
C SER A 293 15.93 17.57 17.12
N PHE A 294 15.63 18.35 18.15
CA PHE A 294 14.25 18.60 18.57
C PHE A 294 14.05 20.00 19.12
N GLY A 295 12.81 20.47 19.04
CA GLY A 295 12.34 21.67 19.72
C GLY A 295 11.00 21.41 20.39
N VAL A 296 10.77 22.07 21.53
CA VAL A 296 9.58 21.87 22.36
C VAL A 296 8.81 23.17 22.51
N ALA A 297 7.48 23.09 22.44
CA ALA A 297 6.57 24.19 22.80
C ALA A 297 5.42 23.67 23.64
N GLN A 298 4.99 24.46 24.64
CA GLN A 298 3.78 24.22 25.42
C GLN A 298 2.63 25.03 24.85
N VAL A 299 1.42 24.47 24.89
CA VAL A 299 0.21 25.16 24.41
C VAL A 299 -0.04 26.46 25.20
N GLY A 300 -0.25 27.53 24.47
CA GLY A 300 -0.67 28.83 24.97
C GLY A 300 -2.19 29.06 24.80
N PRO A 301 -2.73 30.13 25.39
CA PRO A 301 -4.18 30.41 25.36
C PRO A 301 -4.74 30.57 23.94
N GLU A 302 -3.96 31.16 23.04
CA GLU A 302 -4.39 31.50 21.68
C GLU A 302 -3.86 30.50 20.61
N ASP A 303 -3.11 29.49 21.02
CA ASP A 303 -2.57 28.55 20.05
C ASP A 303 -3.66 27.69 19.41
N ASN A 304 -3.52 27.46 18.12
CA ASN A 304 -4.07 26.28 17.44
C ASN A 304 -2.96 25.24 17.25
N LEU A 305 -3.31 24.06 16.79
CA LEU A 305 -2.34 22.98 16.59
C LEU A 305 -1.19 23.41 15.65
N GLY A 306 -1.50 24.12 14.58
CA GLY A 306 -0.51 24.60 13.62
C GLY A 306 0.46 25.61 14.23
N THR A 307 -0.01 26.59 14.99
CA THR A 307 0.85 27.57 15.66
C THR A 307 1.71 26.95 16.75
N LEU A 308 1.18 25.96 17.47
CA LEU A 308 1.93 25.21 18.49
C LEU A 308 3.08 24.42 17.88
N VAL A 309 2.80 23.66 16.80
CA VAL A 309 3.82 22.89 16.06
C VAL A 309 4.86 23.83 15.45
N LEU A 310 4.45 24.95 14.87
CA LEU A 310 5.37 25.95 14.30
C LEU A 310 6.31 26.55 15.36
N ARG A 311 5.83 26.77 16.60
CA ARG A 311 6.69 27.27 17.70
C ARG A 311 7.71 26.22 18.14
N ALA A 312 7.31 24.95 18.18
CA ALA A 312 8.22 23.86 18.46
C ALA A 312 9.28 23.73 17.35
N ASP A 313 8.88 23.83 16.10
CA ASP A 313 9.79 23.78 14.93
C ASP A 313 10.83 24.92 14.97
N ARG A 314 10.39 26.16 15.26
CA ARG A 314 11.31 27.30 15.45
C ARG A 314 12.31 27.04 16.56
N SER A 315 11.87 26.51 17.70
CA SER A 315 12.75 26.15 18.81
C SER A 315 13.79 25.10 18.41
N MET A 316 13.42 24.12 17.58
CA MET A 316 14.35 23.14 17.01
C MET A 316 15.37 23.80 16.10
N TYR A 317 14.93 24.66 15.20
CA TYR A 317 15.81 25.36 14.26
C TYR A 317 16.81 26.28 14.96
N GLU A 318 16.39 26.98 16.02
CA GLU A 318 17.28 27.80 16.86
C GLU A 318 18.35 26.95 17.57
N ALA A 319 17.98 25.76 18.05
CA ALA A 319 18.90 24.83 18.68
C ALA A 319 19.90 24.18 17.68
N LYS A 320 19.52 24.06 16.41
CA LYS A 320 20.41 23.55 15.33
C LYS A 320 21.43 24.57 14.83
N ARG A 321 21.24 25.88 15.07
CA ARG A 321 22.22 26.89 14.66
C ARG A 321 23.42 26.82 15.60
N PRO A 322 24.65 26.52 15.09
CA PRO A 322 25.83 26.73 15.91
C PRO A 322 25.94 28.21 16.21
N GLY A 323 26.10 28.56 17.49
CA GLY A 323 26.38 29.92 17.94
C GLY A 323 27.72 30.40 17.40
#